data_cdc4dbd19735eb8528d79f89640ed563
#
_entry.id   cdc4dbd19735eb8528d79f89640ed563
#
_cell.length_a   1.000
_cell.length_b   1.000
_cell.length_c   1.000
_cell.angle_alpha   90.00
_cell.angle_beta   90.00
_cell.angle_gamma   90.00
#
_symmetry.space_group_name_H-M   'P 1'
#
loop_
_entity.id
_entity.type
_entity.pdbx_description
1 polymer ?
#
loop_
_entity_poly.entity_id
_entity_poly.type
_entity_poly.pdbx_seq_one_letter_code
_entity_poly.pdbx_strand_id
1 'polypeptide(L)'
;MNELLKVDHLTVDFSTDQGTVHAVRDVSFSVYPQEVLGIVGESGSGKSQTMYSVMGLLADNGKITAEDILFDGKKIHESAFKNHTEYEKTMQHIRGNDMAMIFQDPMTFLNPVLKIGTQLIEPLQNHTKMSKKECEQKAIDLMRQVGIPSPEKRMNQYPYEFSGGMRQRIIIAMALA
;
A
#
# COMPACT_ATOMS: atom_id res chain seq x y z
N MET A 1 14.99 9.63 -18.75
CA MET A 1 14.82 8.73 -17.58
C MET A 1 13.54 7.97 -17.83
N ASN A 2 13.52 6.66 -17.54
CA ASN A 2 12.29 5.90 -17.68
C ASN A 2 11.37 6.20 -16.47
N GLU A 3 10.08 6.28 -16.71
CA GLU A 3 9.07 6.47 -15.67
C GLU A 3 9.02 5.23 -14.78
N LEU A 4 9.01 5.43 -13.46
CA LEU A 4 8.81 4.35 -12.49
C LEU A 4 7.33 3.97 -12.40
N LEU A 5 6.45 4.99 -12.32
CA LEU A 5 5.01 4.83 -12.37
C LEU A 5 4.45 5.78 -13.43
N LYS A 6 3.61 5.27 -14.32
CA LYS A 6 2.81 6.06 -15.26
C LYS A 6 1.34 5.71 -15.07
N VAL A 7 0.51 6.72 -14.91
CA VAL A 7 -0.95 6.62 -14.91
C VAL A 7 -1.45 7.46 -16.07
N ASP A 8 -2.26 6.88 -16.95
CA ASP A 8 -2.70 7.51 -18.18
C ASP A 8 -4.22 7.42 -18.32
N HIS A 9 -4.88 8.58 -18.37
CA HIS A 9 -6.33 8.73 -18.50
C HIS A 9 -7.15 7.93 -17.48
N LEU A 10 -6.74 7.94 -16.20
CA LEU A 10 -7.43 7.22 -15.13
C LEU A 10 -8.78 7.85 -14.82
N THR A 11 -9.83 7.04 -14.91
CA THR A 11 -11.18 7.34 -14.43
C THR A 11 -11.63 6.26 -13.45
N VAL A 12 -12.26 6.66 -12.35
CA VAL A 12 -12.78 5.75 -11.32
C VAL A 12 -14.23 6.08 -11.02
N ASP A 13 -15.08 5.11 -11.23
CA ASP A 13 -16.51 5.18 -11.01
C ASP A 13 -16.96 4.18 -9.95
N PHE A 14 -17.87 4.58 -9.07
CA PHE A 14 -18.51 3.70 -8.11
C PHE A 14 -19.99 3.56 -8.40
N SER A 15 -20.45 2.32 -8.52
CA SER A 15 -21.88 2.01 -8.63
C SER A 15 -22.52 2.05 -7.24
N THR A 16 -23.57 2.85 -7.08
CA THR A 16 -24.33 2.96 -5.84
C THR A 16 -25.83 2.82 -6.13
N ASP A 17 -26.65 2.61 -5.10
CA ASP A 17 -28.11 2.53 -5.23
C ASP A 17 -28.74 3.83 -5.77
N GLN A 18 -28.04 4.95 -5.64
CA GLN A 18 -28.47 6.27 -6.12
C GLN A 18 -27.91 6.62 -7.51
N GLY A 19 -27.13 5.72 -8.14
CA GLY A 19 -26.48 5.94 -9.43
C GLY A 19 -24.97 5.84 -9.37
N THR A 20 -24.31 6.32 -10.42
CA THR A 20 -22.84 6.28 -10.53
C THR A 20 -22.21 7.52 -9.91
N VAL A 21 -21.24 7.30 -9.04
CA VAL A 21 -20.38 8.35 -8.46
C VAL A 21 -19.04 8.37 -9.19
N HIS A 22 -18.74 9.46 -9.88
CA HIS A 22 -17.47 9.66 -10.58
C HIS A 22 -16.42 10.20 -9.59
N ALA A 23 -15.60 9.32 -9.01
CA ALA A 23 -14.63 9.67 -7.97
C ALA A 23 -13.31 10.24 -8.53
N VAL A 24 -12.88 9.77 -9.71
CA VAL A 24 -11.71 10.28 -10.44
C VAL A 24 -12.11 10.45 -11.90
N ARG A 25 -11.69 11.55 -12.52
CA ARG A 25 -12.05 11.88 -13.89
C ARG A 25 -10.81 12.25 -14.68
N ASP A 26 -10.41 11.38 -15.59
CA ASP A 26 -9.37 11.64 -16.61
C ASP A 26 -8.06 12.20 -16.00
N VAL A 27 -7.47 11.48 -15.05
CA VAL A 27 -6.24 11.89 -14.38
C VAL A 27 -5.04 11.17 -14.98
N SER A 28 -4.02 11.94 -15.37
CA SER A 28 -2.75 11.42 -15.87
C SER A 28 -1.58 12.02 -15.09
N PHE A 29 -0.60 11.20 -14.73
CA PHE A 29 0.65 11.66 -14.12
C PHE A 29 1.73 10.57 -14.24
N SER A 30 2.98 11.00 -14.07
CA SER A 30 4.14 10.10 -14.01
C SER A 30 4.97 10.38 -12.76
N VAL A 31 5.63 9.34 -12.25
CA VAL A 31 6.62 9.43 -11.18
C VAL A 31 7.91 8.80 -11.65
N TYR A 32 9.03 9.49 -11.44
CA TYR A 32 10.35 9.02 -11.81
C TYR A 32 11.11 8.45 -10.60
N PRO A 33 12.15 7.63 -10.83
CA PRO A 33 13.00 7.15 -9.74
C PRO A 33 13.55 8.30 -8.88
N GLN A 34 13.45 8.18 -7.57
CA GLN A 34 13.88 9.16 -6.57
C GLN A 34 13.07 10.49 -6.58
N GLU A 35 11.98 10.55 -7.29
CA GLU A 35 11.08 11.69 -7.28
C GLU A 35 10.08 11.61 -6.12
N VAL A 36 9.66 12.78 -5.64
CA VAL A 36 8.54 12.94 -4.72
C VAL A 36 7.44 13.72 -5.42
N LEU A 37 6.34 13.06 -5.77
CA LEU A 37 5.15 13.68 -6.34
C LEU A 37 4.15 14.05 -5.25
N GLY A 38 3.81 15.34 -5.14
CA GLY A 38 2.75 15.81 -4.24
C GLY A 38 1.39 15.88 -4.94
N ILE A 39 0.39 15.14 -4.45
CA ILE A 39 -1.00 15.23 -4.93
C ILE A 39 -1.82 15.99 -3.89
N VAL A 40 -2.29 17.17 -4.26
CA VAL A 40 -3.04 18.10 -3.40
C VAL A 40 -4.48 18.27 -3.89
N GLY A 41 -5.37 18.62 -3.00
CA GLY A 41 -6.79 18.85 -3.30
C GLY A 41 -7.66 18.77 -2.03
N GLU A 42 -8.90 19.19 -2.14
CA GLU A 42 -9.88 19.17 -1.05
C GLU A 42 -10.25 17.73 -0.61
N SER A 43 -10.90 17.60 0.55
CA SER A 43 -11.47 16.31 0.97
C SER A 43 -12.52 15.86 -0.05
N GLY A 44 -12.48 14.57 -0.42
CA GLY A 44 -13.40 14.03 -1.43
C GLY A 44 -12.98 14.26 -2.90
N SER A 45 -11.84 14.91 -3.18
CA SER A 45 -11.39 15.17 -4.55
C SER A 45 -10.79 13.96 -5.29
N GLY A 46 -10.91 12.75 -4.77
CA GLY A 46 -10.45 11.53 -5.45
C GLY A 46 -9.01 11.09 -5.19
N LYS A 47 -8.19 11.86 -4.43
CA LYS A 47 -6.75 11.54 -4.20
C LYS A 47 -6.51 10.10 -3.72
N SER A 48 -7.23 9.68 -2.69
CA SER A 48 -7.09 8.32 -2.14
C SER A 48 -7.57 7.27 -3.13
N GLN A 49 -8.65 7.55 -3.88
CA GLN A 49 -9.17 6.62 -4.89
C GLN A 49 -8.20 6.44 -6.05
N THR A 50 -7.49 7.51 -6.44
CA THR A 50 -6.40 7.42 -7.42
C THR A 50 -5.29 6.47 -6.95
N MET A 51 -4.84 6.59 -5.70
CA MET A 51 -3.81 5.70 -5.17
C MET A 51 -4.30 4.27 -4.96
N TYR A 52 -5.55 4.09 -4.50
CA TYR A 52 -6.16 2.76 -4.39
C TYR A 52 -6.29 2.07 -5.76
N SER A 53 -6.58 2.84 -6.81
CA SER A 53 -6.62 2.32 -8.19
C SER A 53 -5.27 1.79 -8.65
N VAL A 54 -4.19 2.56 -8.39
CA VAL A 54 -2.81 2.14 -8.71
C VAL A 54 -2.44 0.86 -7.96
N MET A 55 -2.82 0.75 -6.68
CA MET A 55 -2.56 -0.42 -5.85
C MET A 55 -3.50 -1.60 -6.10
N GLY A 56 -4.55 -1.43 -6.92
CA GLY A 56 -5.59 -2.44 -7.11
C GLY A 56 -6.37 -2.75 -5.83
N LEU A 57 -6.67 -1.73 -5.03
CA LEU A 57 -7.33 -1.82 -3.73
C LEU A 57 -8.68 -1.09 -3.70
N LEU A 58 -9.33 -0.94 -4.84
CA LEU A 58 -10.69 -0.39 -4.90
C LEU A 58 -11.70 -1.35 -4.25
N ALA A 59 -12.78 -0.77 -3.73
CA ALA A 59 -13.94 -1.55 -3.30
C ALA A 59 -14.62 -2.25 -4.49
N ASP A 60 -15.33 -3.35 -4.24
CA ASP A 60 -15.92 -4.22 -5.26
C ASP A 60 -16.92 -3.52 -6.20
N ASN A 61 -17.53 -2.42 -5.73
CA ASN A 61 -18.44 -1.60 -6.54
C ASN A 61 -17.71 -0.50 -7.34
N GLY A 62 -16.36 -0.46 -7.27
CA GLY A 62 -15.52 0.47 -8.00
C GLY A 62 -15.10 -0.10 -9.35
N LYS A 63 -15.13 0.74 -10.39
CA LYS A 63 -14.66 0.41 -11.72
C LYS A 63 -13.55 1.35 -12.14
N ILE A 64 -12.43 0.79 -12.56
CA ILE A 64 -11.31 1.53 -13.15
C ILE A 64 -11.45 1.52 -14.67
N THR A 65 -11.27 2.67 -15.29
CA THR A 65 -11.01 2.83 -16.71
C THR A 65 -9.75 3.66 -16.87
N ALA A 66 -8.77 3.15 -17.56
CA ALA A 66 -7.52 3.83 -17.83
C ALA A 66 -7.01 3.41 -19.21
N GLU A 67 -6.26 4.29 -19.88
CA GLU A 67 -5.53 3.90 -21.09
C GLU A 67 -4.36 2.98 -20.69
N ASP A 68 -3.57 3.41 -19.70
CA ASP A 68 -2.54 2.57 -19.09
C ASP A 68 -2.27 2.94 -17.62
N ILE A 69 -1.92 1.92 -16.83
CA ILE A 69 -1.25 2.06 -15.54
C ILE A 69 0.00 1.18 -15.62
N LEU A 70 1.17 1.82 -15.68
CA LEU A 70 2.46 1.13 -15.82
C LEU A 70 3.29 1.31 -14.55
N PHE A 71 3.87 0.22 -14.07
CA PHE A 71 4.88 0.24 -13.02
C PHE A 71 6.14 -0.46 -13.54
N ASP A 72 7.27 0.23 -13.50
CA ASP A 72 8.54 -0.21 -14.08
C ASP A 72 8.38 -0.76 -15.52
N GLY A 73 7.59 -0.03 -16.33
CA GLY A 73 7.29 -0.38 -17.72
C GLY A 73 6.31 -1.55 -17.93
N LYS A 74 5.77 -2.14 -16.85
CA LYS A 74 4.82 -3.26 -16.91
C LYS A 74 3.41 -2.78 -16.61
N LYS A 75 2.43 -3.24 -17.38
CA LYS A 75 1.01 -2.95 -17.12
C LYS A 75 0.54 -3.63 -15.83
N ILE A 76 -0.08 -2.85 -14.95
CA ILE A 76 -0.57 -3.32 -13.64
C ILE A 76 -2.08 -3.10 -13.43
N HIS A 77 -2.83 -2.69 -14.45
CA HIS A 77 -4.29 -2.61 -14.39
C HIS A 77 -4.93 -3.93 -14.83
N GLU A 78 -6.08 -4.28 -14.24
CA GLU A 78 -6.71 -5.60 -14.38
C GLU A 78 -7.02 -5.96 -15.84
N SER A 79 -7.44 -4.99 -16.67
CA SER A 79 -7.79 -5.25 -18.07
C SER A 79 -6.59 -5.66 -18.96
N ALA A 80 -5.35 -5.53 -18.47
CA ALA A 80 -4.17 -6.01 -19.17
C ALA A 80 -3.91 -7.53 -19.01
N PHE A 81 -4.66 -8.19 -18.11
CA PHE A 81 -4.49 -9.60 -17.79
C PHE A 81 -5.63 -10.44 -18.38
N LYS A 82 -5.35 -11.73 -18.61
CA LYS A 82 -6.35 -12.66 -19.18
C LYS A 82 -7.52 -12.92 -18.25
N ASN A 83 -7.29 -12.84 -16.94
CA ASN A 83 -8.30 -13.06 -15.92
C ASN A 83 -7.85 -12.43 -14.58
N HIS A 84 -8.80 -12.28 -13.67
CA HIS A 84 -8.58 -11.73 -12.33
C HIS A 84 -7.53 -12.51 -11.50
N THR A 85 -7.46 -13.83 -11.66
CA THR A 85 -6.48 -14.65 -10.91
C THR A 85 -5.04 -14.32 -11.31
N GLU A 86 -4.77 -14.10 -12.60
CA GLU A 86 -3.46 -13.71 -13.10
C GLU A 86 -3.09 -12.29 -12.64
N TYR A 87 -4.05 -11.38 -12.69
CA TYR A 87 -3.91 -10.03 -12.15
C TYR A 87 -3.56 -10.04 -10.66
N GLU A 88 -4.37 -10.70 -9.83
CA GLU A 88 -4.15 -10.76 -8.38
C GLU A 88 -2.80 -11.41 -8.02
N LYS A 89 -2.41 -12.47 -8.71
CA LYS A 89 -1.11 -13.09 -8.50
C LYS A 89 0.05 -12.11 -8.78
N THR A 90 -0.08 -11.28 -9.80
CA THR A 90 0.92 -10.26 -10.12
C THR A 90 0.92 -9.16 -9.08
N MET A 91 -0.26 -8.66 -8.69
CA MET A 91 -0.39 -7.60 -7.71
C MET A 91 0.05 -8.04 -6.31
N GLN A 92 -0.16 -9.29 -5.91
CA GLN A 92 0.37 -9.85 -4.66
C GLN A 92 1.89 -9.83 -4.59
N HIS A 93 2.56 -9.99 -5.74
CA HIS A 93 4.02 -9.88 -5.79
C HIS A 93 4.50 -8.43 -5.69
N ILE A 94 3.77 -7.50 -6.28
CA ILE A 94 4.10 -6.07 -6.30
C ILE A 94 3.79 -5.41 -4.95
N ARG A 95 2.61 -5.70 -4.38
CA ARG A 95 2.17 -5.14 -3.09
C ARG A 95 3.05 -5.64 -1.96
N GLY A 96 3.65 -4.72 -1.24
CA GLY A 96 4.54 -4.99 -0.10
C GLY A 96 5.99 -5.32 -0.48
N ASN A 97 6.28 -5.62 -1.75
CA ASN A 97 7.65 -5.84 -2.24
C ASN A 97 8.17 -4.63 -3.03
N ASP A 98 7.46 -4.25 -4.08
CA ASP A 98 7.88 -3.19 -5.00
C ASP A 98 7.14 -1.87 -4.73
N MET A 99 5.90 -1.95 -4.26
CA MET A 99 5.06 -0.82 -3.85
C MET A 99 4.47 -1.06 -2.46
N ALA A 100 4.56 -0.07 -1.60
CA ALA A 100 3.92 -0.08 -0.29
C ALA A 100 3.01 1.14 -0.12
N MET A 101 2.01 1.02 0.75
CA MET A 101 1.08 2.09 1.07
C MET A 101 1.03 2.33 2.58
N ILE A 102 1.12 3.60 2.98
CA ILE A 102 0.88 4.03 4.35
C ILE A 102 -0.50 4.69 4.39
N PHE A 103 -1.41 4.09 5.13
CA PHE A 103 -2.79 4.55 5.23
C PHE A 103 -2.94 5.70 6.23
N GLN A 104 -3.94 6.54 6.00
CA GLN A 104 -4.17 7.75 6.79
C GLN A 104 -4.60 7.45 8.24
N ASP A 105 -5.34 6.37 8.47
CA ASP A 105 -5.79 5.96 9.80
C ASP A 105 -5.02 4.73 10.30
N PRO A 106 -4.03 4.91 11.21
CA PRO A 106 -3.25 3.80 11.73
C PRO A 106 -4.02 2.87 12.67
N MET A 107 -5.22 3.27 13.10
CA MET A 107 -5.99 2.51 14.08
C MET A 107 -6.67 1.28 13.49
N THR A 108 -7.01 1.33 12.19
CA THR A 108 -7.77 0.29 11.50
C THR A 108 -6.88 -0.76 10.82
N PHE A 109 -5.59 -0.48 10.64
CA PHE A 109 -4.69 -1.35 9.86
C PHE A 109 -3.89 -2.35 10.69
N LEU A 110 -3.64 -2.08 11.96
CA LEU A 110 -3.01 -3.06 12.84
C LEU A 110 -4.08 -4.00 13.40
N ASN A 111 -3.88 -5.29 13.19
CA ASN A 111 -4.75 -6.31 13.78
C ASN A 111 -4.62 -6.28 15.32
N PRO A 112 -5.68 -5.93 16.08
CA PRO A 112 -5.59 -5.71 17.52
C PRO A 112 -5.30 -6.97 18.31
N VAL A 113 -5.56 -8.16 17.76
CA VAL A 113 -5.37 -9.46 18.43
C VAL A 113 -4.05 -10.14 18.08
N LEU A 114 -3.25 -9.53 17.20
CA LEU A 114 -1.92 -10.02 16.86
C LEU A 114 -0.83 -9.13 17.47
N LYS A 115 0.27 -9.74 17.89
CA LYS A 115 1.45 -9.02 18.37
C LYS A 115 2.07 -8.20 17.25
N ILE A 116 2.66 -7.07 17.60
CA ILE A 116 3.34 -6.19 16.63
C ILE A 116 4.46 -6.94 15.90
N GLY A 117 5.26 -7.74 16.62
CA GLY A 117 6.32 -8.52 15.98
C GLY A 117 5.80 -9.50 14.92
N THR A 118 4.67 -10.14 15.16
CA THR A 118 4.05 -11.04 14.18
C THR A 118 3.70 -10.29 12.90
N GLN A 119 3.08 -9.12 13.03
CA GLN A 119 2.64 -8.31 11.90
C GLN A 119 3.81 -7.70 11.11
N LEU A 120 4.91 -7.34 11.79
CA LEU A 120 6.12 -6.83 11.13
C LEU A 120 6.92 -7.93 10.41
N ILE A 121 6.89 -9.16 10.92
CA ILE A 121 7.61 -10.30 10.35
C ILE A 121 6.89 -10.85 9.11
N GLU A 122 5.57 -10.77 9.06
CA GLU A 122 4.75 -11.35 8.00
C GLU A 122 5.15 -10.87 6.60
N PRO A 123 5.26 -9.55 6.29
CA PRO A 123 5.73 -9.11 4.98
C PRO A 123 7.16 -9.57 4.66
N LEU A 124 8.06 -9.57 5.63
CA LEU A 124 9.43 -10.06 5.44
C LEU A 124 9.46 -11.55 5.06
N GLN A 125 8.63 -12.38 5.68
CA GLN A 125 8.53 -13.82 5.36
C GLN A 125 7.89 -14.06 4.00
N ASN A 126 6.92 -13.24 3.60
CA ASN A 126 6.20 -13.39 2.34
C ASN A 126 7.02 -12.93 1.13
N HIS A 127 7.86 -11.90 1.30
CA HIS A 127 8.57 -11.27 0.18
C HIS A 127 10.08 -11.54 0.17
N THR A 128 10.65 -12.18 1.21
CA THR A 128 12.08 -12.45 1.27
C THR A 128 12.36 -13.93 1.50
N LYS A 129 13.62 -14.33 1.30
CA LYS A 129 14.11 -15.68 1.61
C LYS A 129 14.78 -15.73 3.00
N MET A 130 14.56 -14.75 3.85
CA MET A 130 15.15 -14.67 5.17
C MET A 130 14.62 -15.79 6.08
N SER A 131 15.48 -16.34 6.93
CA SER A 131 15.06 -17.21 8.02
C SER A 131 14.22 -16.42 9.03
N LYS A 132 13.41 -17.13 9.83
CA LYS A 132 12.60 -16.51 10.88
C LYS A 132 13.43 -15.59 11.79
N LYS A 133 14.62 -16.03 12.18
CA LYS A 133 15.52 -15.27 13.05
C LYS A 133 16.03 -13.97 12.38
N GLU A 134 16.32 -14.03 11.09
CA GLU A 134 16.71 -12.85 10.32
C GLU A 134 15.54 -11.87 10.17
N CYS A 135 14.31 -12.37 9.92
CA CYS A 135 13.10 -11.53 9.90
C CYS A 135 12.85 -10.85 11.26
N GLU A 136 13.02 -11.58 12.38
CA GLU A 136 12.89 -11.00 13.73
C GLU A 136 13.91 -9.89 13.95
N GLN A 137 15.17 -10.11 13.60
CA GLN A 137 16.21 -9.08 13.73
C GLN A 137 15.93 -7.87 12.84
N LYS A 138 15.54 -8.11 11.59
CA LYS A 138 15.18 -7.03 10.64
C LYS A 138 13.99 -6.22 11.14
N ALA A 139 12.95 -6.86 11.68
CA ALA A 139 11.79 -6.19 12.27
C ALA A 139 12.20 -5.29 13.45
N ILE A 140 13.07 -5.77 14.34
CA ILE A 140 13.62 -4.98 15.44
C ILE A 140 14.38 -3.75 14.91
N ASP A 141 15.19 -3.92 13.87
CA ASP A 141 15.99 -2.84 13.28
C ASP A 141 15.08 -1.81 12.60
N LEU A 142 14.03 -2.22 11.91
CA LEU A 142 13.01 -1.34 11.35
C LEU A 142 12.29 -0.54 12.44
N MET A 143 11.88 -1.19 13.55
CA MET A 143 11.28 -0.49 14.68
C MET A 143 12.24 0.56 15.29
N ARG A 144 13.52 0.26 15.34
CA ARG A 144 14.56 1.19 15.83
C ARG A 144 14.72 2.37 14.86
N GLN A 145 14.73 2.11 13.56
CA GLN A 145 14.84 3.12 12.50
C GLN A 145 13.68 4.13 12.54
N VAL A 146 12.46 3.68 12.82
CA VAL A 146 11.29 4.56 12.95
C VAL A 146 11.15 5.18 14.36
N GLY A 147 12.14 4.97 15.26
CA GLY A 147 12.19 5.60 16.57
C GLY A 147 11.24 4.98 17.61
N ILE A 148 10.99 3.67 17.54
CA ILE A 148 10.29 2.94 18.61
C ILE A 148 11.28 2.62 19.73
N PRO A 149 11.05 3.05 20.97
CA PRO A 149 11.94 2.76 22.09
C PRO A 149 11.81 1.30 22.53
N SER A 150 12.91 0.66 22.91
CA SER A 150 12.99 -0.72 23.40
C SER A 150 12.29 -1.73 22.46
N PRO A 151 12.66 -1.77 21.16
CA PRO A 151 11.94 -2.55 20.16
C PRO A 151 11.88 -4.03 20.49
N GLU A 152 12.92 -4.61 21.08
CA GLU A 152 12.99 -6.03 21.45
C GLU A 152 11.85 -6.46 22.42
N LYS A 153 11.52 -5.60 23.39
CA LYS A 153 10.39 -5.84 24.29
C LYS A 153 9.04 -5.65 23.59
N ARG A 154 8.98 -4.64 22.72
CA ARG A 154 7.75 -4.24 22.03
C ARG A 154 7.32 -5.18 20.92
N MET A 155 8.19 -6.01 20.39
CA MET A 155 7.83 -7.11 19.48
C MET A 155 6.75 -8.02 20.05
N ASN A 156 6.70 -8.19 21.36
CA ASN A 156 5.74 -9.06 22.05
C ASN A 156 4.46 -8.34 22.51
N GLN A 157 4.36 -7.05 22.29
CA GLN A 157 3.21 -6.22 22.66
C GLN A 157 2.14 -6.21 21.57
N TYR A 158 0.92 -5.85 21.98
CA TYR A 158 -0.23 -5.69 21.10
C TYR A 158 -0.44 -4.22 20.71
N PRO A 159 -1.15 -3.94 19.60
CA PRO A 159 -1.38 -2.57 19.15
C PRO A 159 -1.97 -1.62 20.21
N TYR A 160 -2.85 -2.10 21.09
CA TYR A 160 -3.48 -1.27 22.13
C TYR A 160 -2.50 -0.78 23.20
N GLU A 161 -1.32 -1.39 23.32
CA GLU A 161 -0.25 -0.96 24.24
C GLU A 161 0.62 0.17 23.66
N PHE A 162 0.32 0.62 22.44
CA PHE A 162 1.05 1.68 21.73
C PHE A 162 0.21 2.95 21.63
N SER A 163 0.84 4.12 21.76
CA SER A 163 0.19 5.39 21.44
C SER A 163 -0.12 5.50 19.94
N GLY A 164 -1.04 6.41 19.56
CA GLY A 164 -1.38 6.62 18.15
C GLY A 164 -0.17 6.91 17.27
N GLY A 165 0.73 7.79 17.72
CA GLY A 165 1.97 8.10 16.99
C GLY A 165 2.93 6.91 16.89
N MET A 166 2.97 6.02 17.89
CA MET A 166 3.76 4.79 17.81
C MET A 166 3.16 3.79 16.83
N ARG A 167 1.83 3.64 16.79
CA ARG A 167 1.14 2.79 15.80
C ARG A 167 1.41 3.27 14.38
N GLN A 168 1.37 4.57 14.14
CA GLN A 168 1.72 5.14 12.83
C GLN A 168 3.16 4.79 12.44
N ARG A 169 4.12 4.90 13.35
CA ARG A 169 5.51 4.50 13.10
C ARG A 169 5.64 2.99 12.81
N ILE A 170 4.86 2.14 13.46
CA ILE A 170 4.84 0.71 13.18
C ILE A 170 4.35 0.45 11.74
N ILE A 171 3.29 1.14 11.28
CA ILE A 171 2.82 1.01 9.90
C ILE A 171 3.88 1.48 8.91
N ILE A 172 4.61 2.57 9.23
CA ILE A 172 5.76 2.99 8.41
C ILE A 172 6.83 1.90 8.39
N ALA A 173 7.14 1.27 9.54
CA ALA A 173 8.10 0.17 9.59
C ALA A 173 7.64 -1.05 8.77
N MET A 174 6.34 -1.34 8.75
CA MET A 174 5.77 -2.40 7.89
C MET A 174 5.89 -2.08 6.40
N ALA A 175 5.71 -0.82 6.02
CA ALA A 175 5.89 -0.38 4.64
C ALA A 175 7.36 -0.36 4.18
N LEU A 176 8.31 -0.39 5.11
CA LEU A 176 9.75 -0.48 4.84
C LEU A 176 10.29 -1.91 4.92
N ALA A 177 9.45 -2.87 5.29
CA ALA A 177 9.83 -4.27 5.48
C ALA A 177 9.93 -5.01 4.15
#